data_54ff5de9301f8e51045da16b69c67c68
#
_entry.id   54ff5de9301f8e51045da16b69c67c68
#
_cell.length_a   1.000
_cell.length_b   1.000
_cell.length_c   1.000
_cell.angle_alpha   90.00
_cell.angle_beta   90.00
_cell.angle_gamma   90.00
#
_symmetry.space_group_name_H-M   'P 1'
#
loop_
_entity.id
_entity.type
_entity.pdbx_description
1 polymer ?
#
loop_
_entity_poly.entity_id
_entity_poly.type
_entity_poly.pdbx_seq_one_letter_code
_entity_poly.pdbx_strand_id
1 'polypeptide(L)'
;KEGIVLDYKTAGVDIDAGNEFVEKLREKAPGIGGFGGMIKIPSGYDEPILVSGTDGVGTKISICRVANDYTTIGQDLVAMCVNDVICSGAKPLYFLDYVSTKKIDANVADIMVGILKGCEIAEMELLGGETAEHGRFASDIDLAGFCTGIVEKSEIIDGSLIKEGDKIIGIESSGLHSNGYSLINDMLWRHQI
;
A
#
# COMPACT_ATOMS: atom_id res chain seq x y z
N LYS A 1 -10.21 40.88 21.95
CA LYS A 1 -9.96 39.41 21.71
C LYS A 1 -10.59 39.11 20.36
N GLU A 2 -9.78 39.01 19.33
CA GLU A 2 -10.23 38.50 18.04
C GLU A 2 -10.70 37.04 18.24
N GLY A 3 -11.94 36.76 17.87
CA GLY A 3 -12.52 35.42 17.99
C GLY A 3 -11.75 34.46 17.11
N ILE A 4 -11.24 33.36 17.67
CA ILE A 4 -10.67 32.28 16.90
C ILE A 4 -11.81 31.69 16.06
N VAL A 5 -11.73 31.79 14.74
CA VAL A 5 -12.64 31.10 13.83
C VAL A 5 -12.27 29.62 13.92
N LEU A 6 -13.18 28.79 14.42
CA LEU A 6 -13.01 27.34 14.48
C LEU A 6 -13.52 26.76 13.17
N ASP A 7 -12.61 26.37 12.29
CA ASP A 7 -12.87 25.63 11.06
C ASP A 7 -11.89 24.47 10.90
N TYR A 8 -12.12 23.61 9.90
CA TYR A 8 -11.25 22.47 9.66
C TYR A 8 -9.80 22.90 9.33
N LYS A 9 -9.62 23.99 8.61
CA LYS A 9 -8.30 24.50 8.22
C LYS A 9 -7.48 24.96 9.44
N THR A 10 -8.13 25.68 10.36
CA THR A 10 -7.49 26.07 11.64
C THR A 10 -7.24 24.90 12.58
N ALA A 11 -8.00 23.80 12.42
CA ALA A 11 -7.76 22.52 13.09
C ALA A 11 -6.64 21.69 12.45
N GLY A 12 -6.12 22.09 11.28
CA GLY A 12 -5.01 21.43 10.57
C GLY A 12 -5.44 20.48 9.47
N VAL A 13 -6.70 20.56 8.99
CA VAL A 13 -7.22 19.75 7.89
C VAL A 13 -7.58 20.66 6.73
N ASP A 14 -6.88 20.55 5.59
CA ASP A 14 -7.12 21.35 4.40
C ASP A 14 -7.93 20.53 3.37
N ILE A 15 -9.27 20.70 3.39
CA ILE A 15 -10.20 19.98 2.51
C ILE A 15 -9.90 20.29 1.02
N ASP A 16 -9.53 21.53 0.69
CA ASP A 16 -9.27 21.94 -0.69
C ASP A 16 -7.99 21.24 -1.22
N ALA A 17 -6.94 21.19 -0.41
CA ALA A 17 -5.73 20.45 -0.75
C ALA A 17 -6.00 18.94 -0.95
N GLY A 18 -6.87 18.35 -0.14
CA GLY A 18 -7.31 16.96 -0.29
C GLY A 18 -8.03 16.73 -1.62
N ASN A 19 -8.97 17.60 -1.99
CA ASN A 19 -9.70 17.52 -3.26
C ASN A 19 -8.76 17.68 -4.47
N GLU A 20 -7.85 18.66 -4.44
CA GLU A 20 -6.87 18.86 -5.51
C GLU A 20 -5.94 17.63 -5.67
N PHE A 21 -5.55 17.01 -4.56
CA PHE A 21 -4.75 15.80 -4.57
C PHE A 21 -5.50 14.64 -5.26
N VAL A 22 -6.78 14.41 -4.92
CA VAL A 22 -7.61 13.37 -5.55
C VAL A 22 -7.79 13.63 -7.07
N GLU A 23 -7.99 14.87 -7.50
CA GLU A 23 -8.09 15.18 -8.93
C GLU A 23 -6.80 14.84 -9.70
N LYS A 24 -5.63 15.19 -9.15
CA LYS A 24 -4.34 14.80 -9.73
C LYS A 24 -4.13 13.28 -9.77
N LEU A 25 -4.65 12.57 -8.79
CA LEU A 25 -4.57 11.11 -8.73
C LEU A 25 -5.45 10.46 -9.81
N ARG A 26 -6.63 11.02 -10.08
CA ARG A 26 -7.56 10.56 -11.15
C ARG A 26 -6.96 10.60 -12.54
N GLU A 27 -6.07 11.57 -12.82
CA GLU A 27 -5.36 11.63 -14.11
C GLU A 27 -4.49 10.38 -14.35
N LYS A 28 -3.95 9.79 -13.29
CA LYS A 28 -3.06 8.63 -13.34
C LYS A 28 -3.78 7.30 -13.09
N ALA A 29 -4.91 7.32 -12.42
CA ALA A 29 -5.72 6.16 -12.07
C ALA A 29 -7.20 6.44 -12.37
N PRO A 30 -7.64 6.35 -13.64
CA PRO A 30 -9.01 6.72 -14.06
C PRO A 30 -10.12 5.90 -13.41
N GLY A 31 -9.81 4.73 -12.84
CA GLY A 31 -10.73 3.90 -12.09
C GLY A 31 -11.12 4.48 -10.73
N ILE A 32 -10.36 5.47 -10.22
CA ILE A 32 -10.65 6.14 -8.96
C ILE A 32 -11.72 7.20 -9.20
N GLY A 33 -12.89 7.08 -8.60
CA GLY A 33 -13.88 8.13 -8.90
C GLY A 33 -15.19 8.13 -8.13
N GLY A 34 -15.45 7.16 -7.29
CA GLY A 34 -16.66 7.07 -6.47
C GLY A 34 -16.36 6.83 -5.01
N PHE A 35 -17.39 6.76 -4.16
CA PHE A 35 -17.24 6.35 -2.77
C PHE A 35 -16.80 4.89 -2.62
N GLY A 36 -16.99 4.06 -3.65
CA GLY A 36 -16.53 2.69 -3.72
C GLY A 36 -15.98 2.36 -5.09
N GLY A 37 -14.85 1.64 -5.13
CA GLY A 37 -14.29 1.10 -6.37
C GLY A 37 -15.13 -0.06 -6.90
N MET A 38 -15.25 -0.17 -8.21
CA MET A 38 -15.99 -1.24 -8.88
C MET A 38 -15.11 -1.92 -9.90
N ILE A 39 -15.01 -3.24 -9.84
CA ILE A 39 -14.30 -4.05 -10.80
C ILE A 39 -15.18 -5.19 -11.29
N LYS A 40 -15.08 -5.47 -12.57
CA LYS A 40 -15.76 -6.65 -13.13
C LYS A 40 -14.96 -7.90 -12.78
N ILE A 41 -15.64 -8.91 -12.24
CA ILE A 41 -15.01 -10.23 -12.05
C ILE A 41 -14.59 -10.77 -13.43
N PRO A 42 -13.30 -11.15 -13.62
CA PRO A 42 -12.83 -11.72 -14.87
C PRO A 42 -13.61 -12.99 -15.24
N SER A 43 -13.78 -13.21 -16.52
CA SER A 43 -14.34 -14.48 -17.05
C SER A 43 -13.25 -15.53 -17.18
N GLY A 44 -13.65 -16.80 -17.33
CA GLY A 44 -12.73 -17.92 -17.57
C GLY A 44 -12.42 -18.74 -16.32
N TYR A 45 -13.17 -18.52 -15.24
CA TYR A 45 -13.15 -19.33 -14.01
C TYR A 45 -14.47 -20.09 -13.91
N ASP A 46 -14.40 -21.35 -13.48
CA ASP A 46 -15.58 -22.20 -13.22
C ASP A 46 -16.05 -22.02 -11.76
N GLU A 47 -15.13 -22.09 -10.81
CA GLU A 47 -15.35 -21.84 -9.36
C GLU A 47 -14.36 -20.78 -8.86
N PRO A 48 -14.55 -19.49 -9.19
CA PRO A 48 -13.62 -18.42 -8.80
C PRO A 48 -13.60 -18.19 -7.30
N ILE A 49 -12.42 -18.14 -6.71
CA ILE A 49 -12.18 -17.80 -5.30
C ILE A 49 -11.44 -16.48 -5.24
N LEU A 50 -11.94 -15.55 -4.43
CA LEU A 50 -11.23 -14.31 -4.12
C LEU A 50 -10.32 -14.52 -2.92
N VAL A 51 -9.08 -14.08 -3.06
CA VAL A 51 -8.05 -14.10 -2.01
C VAL A 51 -7.68 -12.67 -1.69
N SER A 52 -7.75 -12.29 -0.41
CA SER A 52 -7.43 -10.92 0.01
C SER A 52 -6.37 -10.94 1.11
N GLY A 53 -5.42 -10.03 1.00
CA GLY A 53 -4.39 -9.76 2.00
C GLY A 53 -4.34 -8.28 2.35
N THR A 54 -3.94 -7.96 3.57
CA THR A 54 -3.70 -6.59 4.04
C THR A 54 -2.40 -6.55 4.82
N ASP A 55 -1.61 -5.52 4.59
CA ASP A 55 -0.37 -5.28 5.30
C ASP A 55 -0.03 -3.78 5.31
N GLY A 56 1.00 -3.41 6.08
CA GLY A 56 1.60 -2.09 6.12
C GLY A 56 3.10 -2.16 5.82
N VAL A 57 3.74 -1.00 5.76
CA VAL A 57 5.20 -0.92 5.54
C VAL A 57 6.00 -1.04 6.84
N GLY A 58 5.31 -1.11 7.98
CA GLY A 58 5.93 -1.23 9.30
C GLY A 58 6.95 -0.13 9.57
N THR A 59 8.00 -0.48 10.31
CA THR A 59 9.03 0.48 10.75
C THR A 59 9.98 0.93 9.62
N LYS A 60 9.87 0.41 8.40
CA LYS A 60 10.62 0.91 7.24
C LYS A 60 10.35 2.39 6.97
N ILE A 61 9.12 2.86 7.23
CA ILE A 61 8.72 4.26 7.04
C ILE A 61 9.63 5.25 7.80
N SER A 62 10.22 4.84 8.93
CA SER A 62 11.16 5.68 9.69
C SER A 62 12.44 5.98 8.92
N ILE A 63 12.89 5.06 8.06
CA ILE A 63 14.07 5.29 7.20
C ILE A 63 13.73 6.33 6.14
N CYS A 64 12.53 6.26 5.54
CA CYS A 64 12.07 7.28 4.58
C CYS A 64 12.11 8.68 5.20
N ARG A 65 11.69 8.80 6.46
CA ARG A 65 11.73 10.07 7.19
C ARG A 65 13.16 10.57 7.40
N VAL A 66 14.09 9.70 7.80
CA VAL A 66 15.49 10.08 8.00
C VAL A 66 16.16 10.46 6.68
N ALA A 67 15.88 9.70 5.61
CA ALA A 67 16.39 9.98 4.26
C ALA A 67 15.68 11.15 3.57
N ASN A 68 14.52 11.56 4.08
CA ASN A 68 13.60 12.50 3.43
C ASN A 68 13.26 12.07 1.98
N ASP A 69 13.04 10.75 1.80
CA ASP A 69 12.69 10.13 0.53
C ASP A 69 11.59 9.10 0.72
N TYR A 70 10.44 9.34 0.10
CA TYR A 70 9.26 8.49 0.15
C TYR A 70 8.90 7.87 -1.20
N THR A 71 9.73 8.06 -2.22
CA THR A 71 9.41 7.71 -3.62
C THR A 71 9.23 6.21 -3.85
N THR A 72 9.85 5.35 -3.03
CA THR A 72 9.82 3.89 -3.20
C THR A 72 8.95 3.14 -2.21
N ILE A 73 8.61 3.75 -1.06
CA ILE A 73 7.89 3.06 0.01
C ILE A 73 6.49 2.57 -0.41
N GLY A 74 5.86 3.25 -1.37
CA GLY A 74 4.59 2.81 -1.94
C GLY A 74 4.70 1.49 -2.69
N GLN A 75 5.83 1.20 -3.33
CA GLN A 75 6.09 -0.10 -3.97
C GLN A 75 6.21 -1.20 -2.90
N ASP A 76 6.87 -0.92 -1.77
CA ASP A 76 6.94 -1.86 -0.65
C ASP A 76 5.54 -2.19 -0.12
N LEU A 77 4.68 -1.19 0.03
CA LEU A 77 3.31 -1.38 0.50
C LEU A 77 2.54 -2.35 -0.41
N VAL A 78 2.60 -2.12 -1.72
CA VAL A 78 1.96 -2.98 -2.70
C VAL A 78 2.54 -4.39 -2.66
N ALA A 79 3.87 -4.51 -2.64
CA ALA A 79 4.57 -5.80 -2.61
C ALA A 79 4.21 -6.63 -1.39
N MET A 80 4.11 -6.02 -0.19
CA MET A 80 3.71 -6.71 1.04
C MET A 80 2.36 -7.42 0.89
N CYS A 81 1.36 -6.71 0.35
CA CYS A 81 0.02 -7.27 0.18
C CYS A 81 -0.06 -8.26 -0.99
N VAL A 82 0.59 -7.96 -2.11
CA VAL A 82 0.57 -8.81 -3.31
C VAL A 82 1.25 -10.15 -3.08
N ASN A 83 2.39 -10.15 -2.38
CA ASN A 83 3.14 -11.37 -2.11
C ASN A 83 2.33 -12.38 -1.30
N ASP A 84 1.52 -11.93 -0.35
CA ASP A 84 0.62 -12.81 0.40
C ASP A 84 -0.46 -13.42 -0.49
N VAL A 85 -1.03 -12.63 -1.40
CA VAL A 85 -2.07 -13.07 -2.33
C VAL A 85 -1.54 -14.09 -3.33
N ILE A 86 -0.38 -13.84 -3.94
CA ILE A 86 0.19 -14.75 -4.94
C ILE A 86 0.67 -16.07 -4.34
N CYS A 87 1.02 -16.13 -3.05
CA CYS A 87 1.37 -17.38 -2.36
C CYS A 87 0.23 -18.40 -2.37
N SER A 88 -1.02 -17.95 -2.51
CA SER A 88 -2.20 -18.82 -2.65
C SER A 88 -2.50 -19.24 -4.10
N GLY A 89 -1.64 -18.88 -5.06
CA GLY A 89 -1.87 -19.10 -6.49
C GLY A 89 -2.79 -18.07 -7.15
N ALA A 90 -3.25 -17.07 -6.41
CA ALA A 90 -4.17 -16.07 -6.92
C ALA A 90 -3.46 -15.02 -7.79
N LYS A 91 -4.11 -14.65 -8.90
CA LYS A 91 -3.71 -13.51 -9.72
C LYS A 91 -4.23 -12.22 -9.09
N PRO A 92 -3.39 -11.21 -8.79
CA PRO A 92 -3.83 -9.92 -8.30
C PRO A 92 -4.85 -9.27 -9.24
N LEU A 93 -5.90 -8.65 -8.70
CA LEU A 93 -6.93 -7.95 -9.44
C LEU A 93 -6.91 -6.45 -9.17
N TYR A 94 -6.94 -6.07 -7.89
CA TYR A 94 -6.97 -4.67 -7.50
C TYR A 94 -6.33 -4.42 -6.15
N PHE A 95 -5.96 -3.19 -5.95
CA PHE A 95 -5.39 -2.66 -4.72
C PHE A 95 -6.24 -1.51 -4.17
N LEU A 96 -6.31 -1.43 -2.85
CA LEU A 96 -6.80 -0.27 -2.11
C LEU A 96 -5.71 0.17 -1.14
N ASP A 97 -5.53 1.47 -0.98
CA ASP A 97 -4.59 2.04 -0.02
C ASP A 97 -5.28 2.83 1.09
N TYR A 98 -4.60 2.93 2.22
CA TYR A 98 -4.94 3.86 3.29
C TYR A 98 -3.67 4.59 3.72
N VAL A 99 -3.67 5.91 3.53
CA VAL A 99 -2.57 6.78 3.95
C VAL A 99 -3.06 7.68 5.08
N SER A 100 -2.51 7.52 6.26
CA SER A 100 -2.73 8.39 7.41
C SER A 100 -1.58 9.37 7.54
N THR A 101 -1.87 10.67 7.62
CA THR A 101 -0.83 11.71 7.68
C THR A 101 -1.26 12.90 8.52
N LYS A 102 -0.28 13.65 9.02
CA LYS A 102 -0.53 14.97 9.63
C LYS A 102 -0.98 16.00 8.62
N LYS A 103 -0.42 15.93 7.41
CA LYS A 103 -0.68 16.88 6.33
C LYS A 103 -0.47 16.20 4.98
N ILE A 104 -1.35 16.50 4.04
CA ILE A 104 -1.18 16.11 2.64
C ILE A 104 -0.15 17.05 2.02
N ASP A 105 1.03 16.52 1.68
CA ASP A 105 2.17 17.23 1.14
C ASP A 105 2.85 16.45 -0.01
N ALA A 106 4.03 16.90 -0.43
CA ALA A 106 4.80 16.25 -1.47
C ALA A 106 5.17 14.79 -1.14
N ASN A 107 5.39 14.46 0.14
CA ASN A 107 5.73 13.11 0.55
C ASN A 107 4.57 12.14 0.28
N VAL A 108 3.33 12.56 0.53
CA VAL A 108 2.13 11.77 0.19
C VAL A 108 2.04 11.55 -1.32
N ALA A 109 2.33 12.58 -2.13
CA ALA A 109 2.35 12.45 -3.58
C ALA A 109 3.41 11.43 -4.05
N ASP A 110 4.61 11.45 -3.47
CA ASP A 110 5.68 10.49 -3.77
C ASP A 110 5.27 9.06 -3.39
N ILE A 111 4.64 8.86 -2.23
CA ILE A 111 4.08 7.57 -1.81
C ILE A 111 3.09 7.05 -2.86
N MET A 112 2.16 7.89 -3.33
CA MET A 112 1.16 7.50 -4.34
C MET A 112 1.80 7.13 -5.68
N VAL A 113 2.86 7.82 -6.10
CA VAL A 113 3.64 7.42 -7.29
C VAL A 113 4.24 6.03 -7.10
N GLY A 114 4.77 5.74 -5.92
CA GLY A 114 5.28 4.41 -5.57
C GLY A 114 4.18 3.33 -5.59
N ILE A 115 3.00 3.61 -5.04
CA ILE A 115 1.84 2.69 -5.06
C ILE A 115 1.41 2.39 -6.50
N LEU A 116 1.24 3.43 -7.33
CA LEU A 116 0.90 3.26 -8.75
C LEU A 116 1.93 2.41 -9.49
N LYS A 117 3.22 2.63 -9.22
CA LYS A 117 4.30 1.82 -9.81
C LYS A 117 4.25 0.36 -9.34
N GLY A 118 3.97 0.11 -8.07
CA GLY A 118 3.78 -1.23 -7.52
C GLY A 118 2.59 -1.94 -8.18
N CYS A 119 1.45 -1.25 -8.35
CA CYS A 119 0.28 -1.79 -9.04
C CYS A 119 0.57 -2.11 -10.51
N GLU A 120 1.32 -1.25 -11.22
CA GLU A 120 1.77 -1.51 -12.59
C GLU A 120 2.62 -2.79 -12.68
N ILE A 121 3.60 -2.96 -11.77
CA ILE A 121 4.45 -4.15 -11.71
C ILE A 121 3.64 -5.42 -11.43
N ALA A 122 2.62 -5.32 -10.57
CA ALA A 122 1.75 -6.44 -10.22
C ALA A 122 0.63 -6.68 -11.23
N GLU A 123 0.56 -5.89 -12.31
CA GLU A 123 -0.48 -5.95 -13.35
C GLU A 123 -1.91 -5.87 -12.78
N MET A 124 -2.13 -5.02 -11.79
CA MET A 124 -3.43 -4.81 -11.15
C MET A 124 -3.83 -3.33 -11.11
N GLU A 125 -5.12 -3.07 -10.87
CA GLU A 125 -5.65 -1.71 -10.78
C GLU A 125 -5.54 -1.16 -9.35
N LEU A 126 -5.13 0.12 -9.21
CA LEU A 126 -5.43 0.90 -8.01
C LEU A 126 -6.90 1.32 -8.11
N LEU A 127 -7.76 0.62 -7.37
CA LEU A 127 -9.22 0.74 -7.50
C LEU A 127 -9.79 1.87 -6.65
N GLY A 128 -9.08 2.28 -5.62
CA GLY A 128 -9.46 3.34 -4.70
C GLY A 128 -8.59 3.32 -3.45
N GLY A 129 -8.96 4.12 -2.49
CA GLY A 129 -8.25 4.23 -1.23
C GLY A 129 -8.73 5.42 -0.41
N GLU A 130 -7.99 5.75 0.62
CA GLU A 130 -8.25 6.88 1.50
C GLU A 130 -6.94 7.57 1.88
N THR A 131 -6.89 8.89 1.76
CA THR A 131 -5.82 9.70 2.33
C THR A 131 -6.41 10.56 3.45
N ALA A 132 -6.13 10.19 4.69
CA ALA A 132 -6.69 10.82 5.87
C ALA A 132 -5.70 11.84 6.48
N GLU A 133 -6.08 13.12 6.44
CA GLU A 133 -5.35 14.19 7.09
C GLU A 133 -5.89 14.41 8.50
N HIS A 134 -5.06 14.19 9.52
CA HIS A 134 -5.44 14.27 10.94
C HIS A 134 -4.87 15.49 11.67
N GLY A 135 -4.12 16.33 10.96
CA GLY A 135 -3.50 17.52 11.54
C GLY A 135 -2.57 17.18 12.70
N ARG A 136 -2.63 17.98 13.76
CA ARG A 136 -1.77 17.83 14.94
C ARG A 136 -2.04 16.57 15.79
N PHE A 137 -3.12 15.86 15.54
CA PHE A 137 -3.50 14.67 16.34
C PHE A 137 -2.99 13.36 15.74
N ALA A 138 -2.43 13.38 14.52
CA ALA A 138 -1.82 12.20 13.93
C ALA A 138 -0.40 11.98 14.48
N SER A 139 0.01 10.72 14.48
CA SER A 139 1.42 10.34 14.36
C SER A 139 1.94 10.79 12.97
N ASP A 140 3.22 10.56 12.68
CA ASP A 140 3.74 10.77 11.33
C ASP A 140 2.97 9.92 10.29
N ILE A 141 3.45 9.87 9.06
CA ILE A 141 2.82 9.09 7.99
C ILE A 141 2.76 7.60 8.37
N ASP A 142 1.59 6.98 8.19
CA ASP A 142 1.39 5.55 8.27
C ASP A 142 0.62 5.04 7.05
N LEU A 143 0.91 3.81 6.62
CA LEU A 143 0.42 3.23 5.38
C LEU A 143 -0.16 1.85 5.63
N ALA A 144 -1.34 1.58 5.07
CA ALA A 144 -1.91 0.26 4.97
C ALA A 144 -2.38 -0.01 3.54
N GLY A 145 -2.21 -1.24 3.09
CA GLY A 145 -2.64 -1.70 1.77
C GLY A 145 -3.54 -2.91 1.85
N PHE A 146 -4.38 -3.07 0.84
CA PHE A 146 -5.33 -4.16 0.71
C PHE A 146 -5.31 -4.65 -0.74
N CYS A 147 -4.83 -5.87 -0.94
CA CYS A 147 -4.82 -6.51 -2.25
C CYS A 147 -5.90 -7.57 -2.30
N THR A 148 -6.62 -7.65 -3.42
CA THR A 148 -7.51 -8.77 -3.72
C THR A 148 -7.12 -9.37 -5.06
N GLY A 149 -6.98 -10.69 -5.08
CA GLY A 149 -6.74 -11.49 -6.26
C GLY A 149 -7.82 -12.55 -6.47
N ILE A 150 -7.71 -13.29 -7.55
CA ILE A 150 -8.63 -14.35 -7.93
C ILE A 150 -7.86 -15.59 -8.33
N VAL A 151 -8.37 -16.76 -7.97
CA VAL A 151 -7.84 -18.07 -8.33
C VAL A 151 -8.98 -19.03 -8.62
N GLU A 152 -8.78 -19.97 -9.55
CA GLU A 152 -9.68 -21.11 -9.71
C GLU A 152 -9.55 -22.01 -8.47
N LYS A 153 -10.69 -22.46 -7.93
CA LYS A 153 -10.72 -23.26 -6.69
C LYS A 153 -9.80 -24.49 -6.74
N SER A 154 -9.72 -25.15 -7.90
CA SER A 154 -8.86 -26.32 -8.13
C SER A 154 -7.36 -25.98 -8.21
N GLU A 155 -7.00 -24.70 -8.34
CA GLU A 155 -5.63 -24.21 -8.50
C GLU A 155 -5.08 -23.53 -7.23
N ILE A 156 -5.87 -23.53 -6.13
CA ILE A 156 -5.43 -22.94 -4.87
C ILE A 156 -4.16 -23.65 -4.36
N ILE A 157 -3.16 -22.85 -4.02
CA ILE A 157 -1.94 -23.29 -3.36
C ILE A 157 -2.10 -23.12 -1.85
N ASP A 158 -2.31 -24.21 -1.12
CA ASP A 158 -2.54 -24.24 0.32
C ASP A 158 -1.57 -25.15 1.08
N GLY A 159 -0.58 -25.71 0.37
CA GLY A 159 0.40 -26.64 0.95
C GLY A 159 -0.06 -28.10 1.03
N SER A 160 -1.32 -28.41 0.72
CA SER A 160 -1.87 -29.77 0.84
C SER A 160 -1.21 -30.81 -0.08
N LEU A 161 -0.60 -30.35 -1.17
CA LEU A 161 0.08 -31.19 -2.16
C LEU A 161 1.58 -31.39 -1.87
N ILE A 162 2.14 -30.72 -0.86
CA ILE A 162 3.56 -30.82 -0.48
C ILE A 162 3.84 -32.21 0.07
N LYS A 163 4.89 -32.85 -0.42
CA LYS A 163 5.30 -34.21 -0.01
C LYS A 163 6.81 -34.33 0.10
N GLU A 164 7.24 -35.37 0.79
CA GLU A 164 8.65 -35.74 0.88
C GLU A 164 9.25 -36.00 -0.51
N GLY A 165 10.40 -35.38 -0.78
CA GLY A 165 11.08 -35.44 -2.08
C GLY A 165 10.80 -34.24 -2.98
N ASP A 166 9.90 -33.35 -2.63
CA ASP A 166 9.71 -32.10 -3.35
C ASP A 166 10.96 -31.23 -3.29
N LYS A 167 11.22 -30.52 -4.37
CA LYS A 167 12.40 -29.64 -4.45
C LYS A 167 12.08 -28.25 -3.99
N ILE A 168 12.94 -27.72 -3.15
CA ILE A 168 12.88 -26.32 -2.69
C ILE A 168 13.69 -25.49 -3.67
N ILE A 169 13.07 -24.44 -4.21
CA ILE A 169 13.69 -23.47 -5.10
C ILE A 169 13.85 -22.16 -4.35
N GLY A 170 15.09 -21.65 -4.28
CA GLY A 170 15.39 -20.33 -3.72
C GLY A 170 15.57 -19.29 -4.81
N ILE A 171 15.07 -18.10 -4.58
CA ILE A 171 15.32 -16.90 -5.41
C ILE A 171 16.25 -16.00 -4.62
N GLU A 172 17.36 -15.57 -5.25
CA GLU A 172 18.31 -14.65 -4.62
C GLU A 172 17.65 -13.30 -4.31
N SER A 173 17.90 -12.79 -3.10
CA SER A 173 17.44 -11.45 -2.71
C SER A 173 18.31 -10.37 -3.33
N SER A 174 17.69 -9.28 -3.80
CA SER A 174 18.40 -8.09 -4.29
C SER A 174 18.91 -7.19 -3.16
N GLY A 175 18.62 -7.50 -1.91
CA GLY A 175 18.99 -6.74 -0.72
C GLY A 175 17.90 -6.75 0.35
N LEU A 176 17.87 -5.70 1.17
CA LEU A 176 16.82 -5.49 2.18
C LEU A 176 15.55 -5.00 1.48
N HIS A 177 14.43 -5.75 1.65
CA HIS A 177 13.15 -5.38 1.07
C HIS A 177 12.27 -4.61 2.07
N SER A 178 11.13 -5.18 2.50
CA SER A 178 10.17 -4.49 3.35
C SER A 178 10.25 -4.92 4.82
N ASN A 179 10.59 -6.18 5.10
CA ASN A 179 10.63 -6.73 6.45
C ASN A 179 11.98 -6.55 7.17
N GLY A 180 11.96 -6.68 8.50
CA GLY A 180 13.17 -6.66 9.34
C GLY A 180 13.64 -5.28 9.76
N TYR A 181 12.94 -4.21 9.43
CA TYR A 181 13.39 -2.83 9.67
C TYR A 181 13.39 -2.41 11.13
N SER A 182 12.65 -3.07 12.03
CA SER A 182 12.79 -2.82 13.46
C SER A 182 14.20 -3.15 13.97
N LEU A 183 14.78 -4.26 13.50
CA LEU A 183 16.18 -4.62 13.81
C LEU A 183 17.17 -3.66 13.13
N ILE A 184 16.94 -3.32 11.88
CA ILE A 184 17.80 -2.41 11.12
C ILE A 184 17.83 -1.03 11.80
N ASN A 185 16.67 -0.48 12.15
CA ASN A 185 16.56 0.80 12.85
C ASN A 185 17.28 0.78 14.19
N ASP A 186 17.16 -0.31 14.98
CA ASP A 186 17.89 -0.45 16.25
C ASP A 186 19.40 -0.47 16.03
N MET A 187 19.87 -1.18 15.00
CA MET A 187 21.29 -1.21 14.64
C MET A 187 21.82 0.16 14.21
N LEU A 188 21.10 0.87 13.33
CA LEU A 188 21.47 2.21 12.89
C LEU A 188 21.51 3.19 14.07
N TRP A 189 20.51 3.13 14.94
CA TRP A 189 20.45 3.99 16.13
C TRP A 189 21.61 3.73 17.10
N ARG A 190 21.93 2.44 17.38
CA ARG A 190 23.05 2.08 18.30
C ARG A 190 24.41 2.48 17.75
N HIS A 191 24.58 2.45 16.44
CA HIS A 191 25.85 2.79 15.80
C HIS A 191 25.93 4.25 15.34
N GLN A 192 24.90 5.05 15.61
CA GLN A 192 24.82 6.47 15.26
C GLN A 192 25.06 6.74 13.75
N ILE A 193 24.49 5.86 12.90
CA ILE A 193 24.56 5.95 11.44
C ILE A 193 23.31 6.69 10.93
#